data_94bdb600de7b8bd34662cd03d1b9804b
#
_entry.id   94bdb600de7b8bd34662cd03d1b9804b
#
_cell.length_a   1.000
_cell.length_b   1.000
_cell.length_c   1.000
_cell.angle_alpha   90.00
_cell.angle_beta   90.00
_cell.angle_gamma   90.00
#
_symmetry.space_group_name_H-M   'P 1'
#
loop_
_entity.id
_entity.type
_entity.pdbx_description
1 polymer ?
#
loop_
_entity_poly.entity_id
_entity_poly.type
_entity_poly.pdbx_seq_one_letter_code
_entity_poly.pdbx_strand_id
1 'polypeptide(L)'
;MRRHAYRVGQRLDDELGPERPFFIDGCQADWEELPRPDLPLTVSLDGGYVHSARQRSRRDGWFEVIAGKSVPADGPAKCFAFVQTYDTKPKRRLFEVLTAQGMQANQQVTFLTDGADDVRDLPLYLNPRAEHLLDWFHVTMRLTVLTQLAKGLRAPPPAVSADSVLARLARLKWFCWHGNVFRALQTVEDLEFDLDVDDASPEQRKLYKAVGEFGGYLRANAASIPNCGERYRAGEVIASSLAESTVNQVVSKRMVKKQQMRWTPRGAHLLLQVRTRVLNDDLADDFRRWHPGFTHTIEGSPAGVAVAA
;
A
#
# COMPACT_ATOMS: atom_id res chain seq x y z
N MET A 1 -24.20 -15.52 -12.84
CA MET A 1 -22.79 -15.18 -12.54
C MET A 1 -22.59 -14.60 -11.12
N ARG A 2 -23.23 -13.48 -10.71
CA ARG A 2 -23.01 -12.83 -9.39
C ARG A 2 -23.17 -13.77 -8.19
N ARG A 3 -24.23 -14.59 -8.16
CA ARG A 3 -24.49 -15.55 -7.05
C ARG A 3 -23.40 -16.61 -6.93
N HIS A 4 -22.86 -17.11 -8.04
CA HIS A 4 -21.79 -18.11 -8.01
C HIS A 4 -20.48 -17.51 -7.49
N ALA A 5 -20.07 -16.34 -7.99
CA ALA A 5 -18.87 -15.67 -7.50
C ALA A 5 -18.95 -15.40 -5.98
N TYR A 6 -20.13 -15.00 -5.46
CA TYR A 6 -20.32 -14.81 -4.02
C TYR A 6 -20.23 -16.09 -3.21
N ARG A 7 -20.74 -17.23 -3.72
CA ARG A 7 -20.59 -18.54 -3.07
C ARG A 7 -19.13 -18.97 -3.01
N VAL A 8 -18.40 -18.81 -4.11
CA VAL A 8 -16.96 -19.10 -4.17
C VAL A 8 -16.21 -18.19 -3.20
N GLY A 9 -16.45 -16.88 -3.25
CA GLY A 9 -15.82 -15.93 -2.32
C GLY A 9 -16.12 -16.22 -0.85
N GLN A 10 -17.36 -16.60 -0.52
CA GLN A 10 -17.74 -16.99 0.84
C GLN A 10 -17.00 -18.25 1.28
N ARG A 11 -16.89 -19.28 0.42
CA ARG A 11 -16.15 -20.49 0.75
C ARG A 11 -14.67 -20.21 0.98
N LEU A 12 -14.04 -19.39 0.14
CA LEU A 12 -12.65 -18.97 0.32
C LEU A 12 -12.46 -18.24 1.66
N ASP A 13 -13.41 -17.38 2.02
CA ASP A 13 -13.37 -16.65 3.29
C ASP A 13 -13.60 -17.55 4.50
N ASP A 14 -14.53 -18.50 4.41
CA ASP A 14 -14.82 -19.47 5.48
C ASP A 14 -13.64 -20.43 5.73
N GLU A 15 -12.96 -20.87 4.67
CA GLU A 15 -11.80 -21.78 4.74
C GLU A 15 -10.53 -21.09 5.28
N LEU A 16 -10.47 -19.75 5.29
CA LEU A 16 -9.32 -19.01 5.80
C LEU A 16 -9.00 -19.29 7.28
N GLY A 17 -10.02 -19.71 8.07
CA GLY A 17 -9.89 -19.92 9.49
C GLY A 17 -10.06 -18.65 10.32
N PRO A 18 -9.93 -18.73 11.65
CA PRO A 18 -10.15 -17.61 12.56
C PRO A 18 -8.99 -16.63 12.59
N GLU A 19 -9.30 -15.37 12.89
CA GLU A 19 -8.32 -14.36 13.27
C GLU A 19 -7.71 -14.69 14.62
N ARG A 20 -6.43 -14.38 14.80
CA ARG A 20 -5.70 -14.55 16.07
C ARG A 20 -4.87 -13.33 16.38
N PRO A 21 -4.55 -13.06 17.65
CA PRO A 21 -3.60 -12.00 18.02
C PRO A 21 -2.21 -12.23 17.39
N PHE A 22 -1.74 -13.48 17.44
CA PHE A 22 -0.45 -13.93 16.92
C PHE A 22 -0.65 -15.17 16.04
N PHE A 23 0.16 -15.31 15.00
CA PHE A 23 0.16 -16.45 14.07
C PHE A 23 1.48 -17.21 14.06
N ILE A 24 2.53 -16.63 14.63
CA ILE A 24 3.85 -17.23 14.74
C ILE A 24 4.01 -17.67 16.18
N ASP A 25 4.14 -18.98 16.39
CA ASP A 25 4.36 -19.58 17.69
C ASP A 25 5.87 -19.59 18.04
N GLY A 26 6.18 -19.74 19.31
CA GLY A 26 7.54 -19.76 19.82
C GLY A 26 8.01 -18.43 20.42
N CYS A 27 9.25 -18.37 20.81
CA CYS A 27 9.90 -17.18 21.36
C CYS A 27 11.13 -16.78 20.54
N GLN A 28 11.73 -15.65 20.86
CA GLN A 28 12.88 -15.14 20.11
C GLN A 28 14.04 -16.14 20.08
N ALA A 29 14.30 -16.88 21.14
CA ALA A 29 15.37 -17.88 21.19
C ALA A 29 15.09 -19.00 20.16
N ASP A 30 13.85 -19.49 20.11
CA ASP A 30 13.46 -20.53 19.13
C ASP A 30 13.66 -20.06 17.69
N TRP A 31 13.36 -18.79 17.41
CA TRP A 31 13.49 -18.22 16.06
C TRP A 31 14.95 -17.94 15.66
N GLU A 32 15.80 -17.64 16.63
CA GLU A 32 17.24 -17.41 16.39
C GLU A 32 17.98 -18.70 16.03
N GLU A 33 17.46 -19.85 16.45
CA GLU A 33 17.99 -21.16 16.08
C GLU A 33 17.61 -21.61 14.66
N LEU A 34 16.60 -20.98 14.06
CA LEU A 34 16.19 -21.29 12.68
C LEU A 34 17.24 -20.80 11.67
N PRO A 35 17.46 -21.54 10.56
CA PRO A 35 18.25 -21.05 9.45
C PRO A 35 17.72 -19.68 9.00
N ARG A 36 18.61 -18.71 8.84
CA ARG A 36 18.18 -17.39 8.36
C ARG A 36 17.77 -17.47 6.90
N PRO A 37 16.59 -16.96 6.53
CA PRO A 37 16.22 -16.81 5.13
C PRO A 37 17.17 -15.83 4.45
N ASP A 38 17.57 -16.14 3.22
CA ASP A 38 18.55 -15.36 2.49
C ASP A 38 18.08 -13.94 2.15
N LEU A 39 16.78 -13.76 1.96
CA LEU A 39 16.22 -12.48 1.45
C LEU A 39 14.92 -12.10 2.16
N PRO A 40 14.67 -10.79 2.36
CA PRO A 40 13.43 -10.33 2.98
C PRO A 40 12.22 -10.48 2.04
N LEU A 41 11.04 -10.62 2.64
CA LEU A 41 9.76 -10.45 1.95
C LEU A 41 9.37 -8.96 1.97
N THR A 42 8.98 -8.44 0.82
CA THR A 42 8.43 -7.07 0.74
C THR A 42 6.93 -7.11 0.51
N VAL A 43 6.19 -6.44 1.37
CA VAL A 43 4.73 -6.34 1.30
C VAL A 43 4.36 -4.88 1.12
N SER A 44 3.68 -4.57 0.03
CA SER A 44 3.13 -3.23 -0.19
C SER A 44 1.65 -3.22 0.10
N LEU A 45 1.17 -2.21 0.82
CA LEU A 45 -0.22 -2.01 1.20
C LEU A 45 -0.68 -0.61 0.78
N ASP A 46 -1.86 -0.52 0.18
CA ASP A 46 -2.45 0.76 -0.23
C ASP A 46 -3.98 0.71 -0.14
N GLY A 47 -4.60 1.85 0.12
CA GLY A 47 -6.03 2.03 0.26
C GLY A 47 -6.70 2.43 -1.06
N GLY A 48 -7.91 1.93 -1.27
CA GLY A 48 -8.78 2.32 -2.38
C GLY A 48 -10.22 2.50 -1.93
N TYR A 49 -10.91 3.49 -2.50
CA TYR A 49 -12.29 3.78 -2.13
C TYR A 49 -13.29 3.27 -3.16
N VAL A 50 -14.38 2.67 -2.68
CA VAL A 50 -15.45 2.09 -3.48
C VAL A 50 -16.80 2.68 -3.07
N HIS A 51 -17.66 2.97 -4.06
CA HIS A 51 -19.01 3.50 -3.82
C HIS A 51 -19.92 2.50 -3.12
N SER A 52 -20.52 2.95 -2.01
CA SER A 52 -21.50 2.18 -1.24
C SER A 52 -22.88 2.16 -1.91
N ALA A 53 -23.53 0.99 -1.88
CA ALA A 53 -24.90 0.83 -2.35
C ALA A 53 -25.96 1.33 -1.35
N ARG A 54 -25.57 1.55 -0.08
CA ARG A 54 -26.51 1.85 1.02
C ARG A 54 -26.69 3.32 1.32
N GLN A 55 -25.85 4.21 0.79
CA GLN A 55 -25.89 5.63 1.12
C GLN A 55 -26.35 6.47 -0.07
N ARG A 56 -27.17 7.48 0.22
CA ARG A 56 -27.79 8.36 -0.78
C ARG A 56 -27.02 9.65 -1.04
N SER A 57 -26.09 10.02 -0.17
CA SER A 57 -25.29 11.23 -0.28
C SER A 57 -23.94 10.96 -0.96
N ARG A 58 -23.47 11.92 -1.77
CA ARG A 58 -22.16 11.82 -2.45
C ARG A 58 -20.97 11.86 -1.49
N ARG A 59 -21.13 12.45 -0.29
CA ARG A 59 -20.04 12.61 0.69
C ARG A 59 -19.83 11.37 1.57
N ASP A 60 -20.92 10.63 1.90
CA ASP A 60 -20.87 9.50 2.86
C ASP A 60 -20.98 8.15 2.17
N GLY A 61 -20.90 8.14 0.84
CA GLY A 61 -21.18 6.97 0.01
C GLY A 61 -19.99 6.11 -0.33
N TRP A 62 -18.87 6.17 0.41
CA TRP A 62 -17.67 5.42 0.12
C TRP A 62 -17.28 4.52 1.29
N PHE A 63 -16.65 3.41 0.99
CA PHE A 63 -15.94 2.59 1.98
C PHE A 63 -14.58 2.19 1.45
N GLU A 64 -13.66 1.97 2.35
CA GLU A 64 -12.28 1.65 2.05
C GLU A 64 -12.07 0.17 1.78
N VAL A 65 -11.23 -0.10 0.81
CA VAL A 65 -10.70 -1.41 0.47
C VAL A 65 -9.18 -1.33 0.58
N ILE A 66 -8.60 -2.16 1.41
CA ILE A 66 -7.16 -2.34 1.46
C ILE A 66 -6.77 -3.40 0.42
N ALA A 67 -5.79 -3.09 -0.38
CA ALA A 67 -5.18 -4.05 -1.31
C ALA A 67 -3.67 -4.02 -1.14
N GLY A 68 -3.06 -5.18 -1.24
CA GLY A 68 -1.63 -5.32 -1.09
C GLY A 68 -1.05 -6.38 -2.01
N LYS A 69 0.27 -6.33 -2.11
CA LYS A 69 1.07 -7.27 -2.90
C LYS A 69 2.29 -7.68 -2.10
N SER A 70 2.46 -8.96 -1.95
CA SER A 70 3.68 -9.55 -1.38
C SER A 70 4.59 -9.97 -2.52
N VAL A 71 5.85 -9.55 -2.46
CA VAL A 71 6.87 -9.80 -3.47
C VAL A 71 8.03 -10.51 -2.78
N PRO A 72 8.19 -11.82 -2.96
CA PRO A 72 9.40 -12.52 -2.54
C PRO A 72 10.55 -12.15 -3.47
N ALA A 73 11.77 -12.36 -3.00
CA ALA A 73 12.95 -12.16 -3.85
C ALA A 73 12.96 -13.11 -5.04
N ASP A 74 12.57 -14.37 -4.80
CA ASP A 74 12.43 -15.40 -5.81
C ASP A 74 11.00 -15.93 -5.83
N GLY A 75 10.39 -15.99 -7.01
CA GLY A 75 9.06 -16.51 -7.19
C GLY A 75 7.99 -15.46 -7.52
N PRO A 76 6.76 -15.90 -7.75
CA PRO A 76 5.68 -15.02 -8.16
C PRO A 76 5.19 -14.14 -7.01
N ALA A 77 4.95 -12.88 -7.33
CA ALA A 77 4.30 -11.98 -6.39
C ALA A 77 2.82 -12.36 -6.22
N LYS A 78 2.30 -12.26 -5.00
CA LYS A 78 0.90 -12.56 -4.67
C LYS A 78 0.18 -11.33 -4.15
N CYS A 79 -1.04 -11.11 -4.62
CA CYS A 79 -1.89 -10.02 -4.15
C CYS A 79 -2.96 -10.52 -3.19
N PHE A 80 -3.40 -9.63 -2.30
CA PHE A 80 -4.53 -9.83 -1.41
C PHE A 80 -5.33 -8.53 -1.30
N ALA A 81 -6.59 -8.64 -0.90
CA ALA A 81 -7.42 -7.46 -0.67
C ALA A 81 -8.58 -7.79 0.25
N PHE A 82 -9.05 -6.78 0.99
CA PHE A 82 -10.20 -6.89 1.86
C PHE A 82 -10.90 -5.55 2.03
N VAL A 83 -12.15 -5.57 2.47
CA VAL A 83 -12.89 -4.36 2.83
C VAL A 83 -12.64 -4.07 4.29
N GLN A 84 -12.02 -2.94 4.60
CA GLN A 84 -11.60 -2.53 5.94
C GLN A 84 -12.72 -2.66 6.99
N THR A 85 -13.90 -2.14 6.70
CA THR A 85 -15.04 -2.14 7.64
C THR A 85 -15.82 -3.45 7.71
N TYR A 86 -15.48 -4.43 6.89
CA TYR A 86 -16.21 -5.70 6.80
C TYR A 86 -15.37 -6.92 7.19
N ASP A 87 -14.09 -6.94 6.83
CA ASP A 87 -13.22 -8.07 7.12
C ASP A 87 -12.89 -8.14 8.61
N THR A 88 -13.13 -9.29 9.18
CA THR A 88 -12.79 -9.59 10.59
C THR A 88 -11.52 -10.41 10.74
N LYS A 89 -10.84 -10.70 9.62
CA LYS A 89 -9.67 -11.60 9.57
C LYS A 89 -8.52 -11.03 8.71
N PRO A 90 -8.20 -9.72 8.78
CA PRO A 90 -7.22 -9.12 7.88
C PRO A 90 -5.80 -9.68 8.09
N LYS A 91 -5.40 -9.93 9.35
CA LYS A 91 -4.09 -10.50 9.69
C LYS A 91 -3.99 -11.95 9.23
N ARG A 92 -5.03 -12.75 9.45
CA ARG A 92 -5.08 -14.14 8.97
C ARG A 92 -4.93 -14.20 7.45
N ARG A 93 -5.57 -13.31 6.74
CA ARG A 93 -5.51 -13.22 5.28
C ARG A 93 -4.10 -12.92 4.78
N LEU A 94 -3.45 -11.94 5.39
CA LEU A 94 -2.07 -11.60 5.06
C LEU A 94 -1.11 -12.74 5.42
N PHE A 95 -1.27 -13.33 6.60
CA PHE A 95 -0.46 -14.45 7.05
C PHE A 95 -0.55 -15.65 6.09
N GLU A 96 -1.75 -15.96 5.59
CA GLU A 96 -1.95 -17.02 4.60
C GLU A 96 -1.13 -16.79 3.31
N VAL A 97 -1.15 -15.54 2.81
CA VAL A 97 -0.38 -15.17 1.62
C VAL A 97 1.12 -15.32 1.85
N LEU A 98 1.63 -14.82 2.98
CA LEU A 98 3.05 -14.87 3.30
C LEU A 98 3.53 -16.31 3.55
N THR A 99 2.74 -17.12 4.25
CA THR A 99 3.04 -18.53 4.49
C THR A 99 3.06 -19.33 3.18
N ALA A 100 2.11 -19.07 2.28
CA ALA A 100 2.09 -19.69 0.95
C ALA A 100 3.31 -19.31 0.09
N GLN A 101 4.01 -18.23 0.42
CA GLN A 101 5.27 -17.83 -0.20
C GLN A 101 6.51 -18.30 0.57
N GLY A 102 6.32 -19.14 1.58
CA GLY A 102 7.41 -19.73 2.36
C GLY A 102 7.95 -18.84 3.48
N MET A 103 7.16 -17.89 3.99
CA MET A 103 7.58 -17.06 5.13
C MET A 103 7.96 -17.94 6.33
N GLN A 104 9.15 -17.70 6.88
CA GLN A 104 9.65 -18.31 8.11
C GLN A 104 9.45 -17.37 9.31
N ALA A 105 9.41 -17.94 10.53
CA ALA A 105 9.19 -17.19 11.75
C ALA A 105 10.26 -16.11 12.02
N ASN A 106 11.50 -16.35 11.61
CA ASN A 106 12.63 -15.43 11.75
C ASN A 106 12.91 -14.57 10.52
N GLN A 107 12.05 -14.63 9.50
CA GLN A 107 12.24 -13.85 8.27
C GLN A 107 11.91 -12.38 8.51
N GLN A 108 12.73 -11.50 7.96
CA GLN A 108 12.42 -10.08 7.90
C GLN A 108 11.33 -9.85 6.85
N VAL A 109 10.24 -9.20 7.26
CA VAL A 109 9.16 -8.77 6.38
C VAL A 109 9.13 -7.25 6.38
N THR A 110 9.38 -6.64 5.22
CA THR A 110 9.35 -5.19 5.07
C THR A 110 8.00 -4.76 4.50
N PHE A 111 7.27 -3.95 5.26
CA PHE A 111 5.99 -3.39 4.84
C PHE A 111 6.14 -1.97 4.34
N LEU A 112 5.69 -1.71 3.12
CA LEU A 112 5.63 -0.38 2.52
C LEU A 112 4.17 0.09 2.51
N THR A 113 3.90 1.22 3.17
CA THR A 113 2.55 1.80 3.23
C THR A 113 2.58 3.31 2.97
N ASP A 114 1.42 3.89 2.73
CA ASP A 114 1.25 5.34 2.61
C ASP A 114 1.32 6.10 3.95
N GLY A 115 1.47 5.37 5.06
CA GLY A 115 1.53 5.92 6.41
C GLY A 115 0.18 6.10 7.10
N ALA A 116 -0.90 5.55 6.55
CA ALA A 116 -2.22 5.56 7.21
C ALA A 116 -2.21 4.71 8.51
N ASP A 117 -2.89 5.19 9.54
CA ASP A 117 -2.91 4.55 10.86
C ASP A 117 -3.55 3.16 10.81
N ASP A 118 -4.58 2.98 9.99
CA ASP A 118 -5.37 1.75 9.89
C ASP A 118 -4.58 0.53 9.42
N VAL A 119 -3.44 0.75 8.77
CA VAL A 119 -2.59 -0.32 8.23
C VAL A 119 -1.35 -0.56 9.09
N ARG A 120 -0.98 0.37 9.97
CA ARG A 120 0.24 0.28 10.80
C ARG A 120 0.24 -0.91 11.75
N ASP A 121 -0.90 -1.21 12.36
CA ASP A 121 -0.99 -2.27 13.36
C ASP A 121 -0.92 -3.67 12.74
N LEU A 122 -1.24 -3.80 11.46
CA LEU A 122 -1.24 -5.07 10.75
C LEU A 122 0.14 -5.74 10.69
N PRO A 123 1.22 -5.03 10.31
CA PRO A 123 2.55 -5.60 10.23
C PRO A 123 3.12 -6.09 11.55
N LEU A 124 2.92 -5.32 12.62
CA LEU A 124 3.55 -5.56 13.93
C LEU A 124 3.10 -6.88 14.58
N TYR A 125 1.88 -7.33 14.28
CA TYR A 125 1.32 -8.55 14.87
C TYR A 125 1.52 -9.80 14.01
N LEU A 126 2.09 -9.69 12.82
CA LEU A 126 2.33 -10.83 11.94
C LEU A 126 3.70 -11.45 12.14
N ASN A 127 4.70 -10.62 12.33
CA ASN A 127 6.07 -11.06 12.52
C ASN A 127 6.77 -10.07 13.47
N PRO A 128 7.40 -10.53 14.57
CA PRO A 128 8.12 -9.65 15.49
C PRO A 128 9.33 -8.94 14.85
N ARG A 129 9.80 -9.40 13.70
CA ARG A 129 10.83 -8.75 12.90
C ARG A 129 10.29 -7.97 11.71
N ALA A 130 8.99 -7.72 11.69
CA ALA A 130 8.39 -6.88 10.66
C ALA A 130 8.91 -5.44 10.78
N GLU A 131 9.30 -4.89 9.64
CA GLU A 131 9.73 -3.50 9.50
C GLU A 131 8.64 -2.74 8.74
N HIS A 132 8.19 -1.62 9.27
CA HIS A 132 7.25 -0.73 8.61
C HIS A 132 7.97 0.49 8.07
N LEU A 133 7.90 0.70 6.76
CA LEU A 133 8.53 1.82 6.08
C LEU A 133 7.49 2.64 5.32
N LEU A 134 7.70 3.94 5.35
CA LEU A 134 6.94 4.86 4.53
C LEU A 134 7.35 4.73 3.07
N ASP A 135 6.36 4.47 2.21
CA ASP A 135 6.57 4.31 0.79
C ASP A 135 7.04 5.61 0.13
N TRP A 136 8.22 5.56 -0.49
CA TRP A 136 8.83 6.69 -1.17
C TRP A 136 7.95 7.27 -2.30
N PHE A 137 7.12 6.47 -2.92
CA PHE A 137 6.18 6.94 -3.93
C PHE A 137 5.20 7.98 -3.35
N HIS A 138 4.60 7.70 -2.19
CA HIS A 138 3.66 8.61 -1.53
C HIS A 138 4.33 9.91 -1.07
N VAL A 139 5.57 9.83 -0.56
CA VAL A 139 6.37 11.03 -0.24
C VAL A 139 6.60 11.89 -1.48
N THR A 140 7.01 11.28 -2.60
CA THR A 140 7.29 12.02 -3.82
C THR A 140 6.04 12.59 -4.49
N MET A 141 4.91 11.90 -4.41
CA MET A 141 3.62 12.42 -4.88
C MET A 141 3.23 13.72 -4.16
N ARG A 142 3.31 13.71 -2.82
CA ARG A 142 3.01 14.91 -2.01
C ARG A 142 3.96 16.05 -2.34
N LEU A 143 5.27 15.79 -2.44
CA LEU A 143 6.27 16.80 -2.85
C LEU A 143 6.03 17.32 -4.27
N THR A 144 5.55 16.49 -5.19
CA THR A 144 5.18 16.91 -6.54
C THR A 144 4.03 17.90 -6.52
N VAL A 145 3.01 17.66 -5.68
CA VAL A 145 1.90 18.61 -5.48
C VAL A 145 2.40 19.94 -4.95
N LEU A 146 3.27 19.94 -3.92
CA LEU A 146 3.88 21.18 -3.40
C LEU A 146 4.66 21.92 -4.49
N THR A 147 5.44 21.20 -5.27
CA THR A 147 6.22 21.77 -6.40
C THR A 147 5.30 22.41 -7.45
N GLN A 148 4.18 21.78 -7.77
CA GLN A 148 3.20 22.33 -8.71
C GLN A 148 2.52 23.59 -8.16
N LEU A 149 2.17 23.61 -6.86
CA LEU A 149 1.63 24.80 -6.22
C LEU A 149 2.63 25.94 -6.19
N ALA A 150 3.91 25.66 -5.88
CA ALA A 150 4.98 26.67 -5.90
C ALA A 150 5.19 27.27 -7.29
N LYS A 151 5.15 26.46 -8.37
CA LYS A 151 5.21 26.95 -9.76
C LYS A 151 4.02 27.81 -10.14
N GLY A 152 2.90 27.70 -9.47
CA GLY A 152 1.70 28.50 -9.70
C GLY A 152 1.74 29.89 -9.05
N LEU A 153 2.73 30.20 -8.22
CA LEU A 153 2.88 31.51 -7.62
C LEU A 153 3.18 32.57 -8.70
N ARG A 154 2.28 33.55 -8.88
CA ARG A 154 2.37 34.56 -9.93
C ARG A 154 3.12 35.83 -9.52
N ALA A 155 3.10 36.12 -8.23
CA ALA A 155 3.84 37.26 -7.68
C ALA A 155 4.57 36.76 -6.42
N PRO A 156 5.91 36.88 -6.37
CA PRO A 156 6.60 36.60 -5.12
C PRO A 156 6.17 37.65 -4.10
N PRO A 157 5.89 37.25 -2.84
CA PRO A 157 5.88 38.18 -1.75
C PRO A 157 7.24 38.87 -1.69
N PRO A 158 7.36 40.09 -1.11
CA PRO A 158 8.64 40.83 -1.07
C PRO A 158 9.81 40.03 -0.49
N ALA A 159 9.53 38.97 0.27
CA ALA A 159 10.53 38.15 0.95
C ALA A 159 10.82 36.79 0.30
N VAL A 160 9.95 36.24 -0.56
CA VAL A 160 10.08 34.84 -1.05
C VAL A 160 9.78 34.76 -2.55
N SER A 161 10.80 34.43 -3.35
CA SER A 161 10.61 34.16 -4.77
C SER A 161 10.18 32.70 -5.02
N ALA A 162 9.45 32.45 -6.12
CA ALA A 162 9.09 31.09 -6.51
C ALA A 162 10.32 30.19 -6.64
N ASP A 163 11.43 30.71 -7.15
CA ASP A 163 12.70 29.97 -7.29
C ASP A 163 13.28 29.59 -5.93
N SER A 164 13.19 30.47 -4.92
CA SER A 164 13.61 30.19 -3.55
C SER A 164 12.77 29.05 -2.93
N VAL A 165 11.44 29.06 -3.10
CA VAL A 165 10.55 28.01 -2.63
C VAL A 165 10.87 26.68 -3.33
N LEU A 166 11.04 26.69 -4.64
CA LEU A 166 11.39 25.48 -5.42
C LEU A 166 12.73 24.89 -4.99
N ALA A 167 13.74 25.74 -4.73
CA ALA A 167 15.04 25.28 -4.22
C ALA A 167 14.92 24.60 -2.84
N ARG A 168 14.09 25.16 -1.95
CA ARG A 168 13.83 24.56 -0.61
C ARG A 168 13.05 23.25 -0.73
N LEU A 169 12.05 23.16 -1.60
CA LEU A 169 11.32 21.90 -1.85
C LEU A 169 12.25 20.82 -2.43
N ALA A 170 13.20 21.18 -3.30
CA ALA A 170 14.22 20.26 -3.78
C ALA A 170 15.12 19.76 -2.63
N ARG A 171 15.53 20.66 -1.72
CA ARG A 171 16.29 20.29 -0.51
C ARG A 171 15.48 19.44 0.46
N LEU A 172 14.20 19.76 0.66
CA LEU A 172 13.27 18.96 1.46
C LEU A 172 13.18 17.53 0.92
N LYS A 173 13.01 17.38 -0.40
CA LYS A 173 13.04 16.07 -1.07
C LYS A 173 14.34 15.31 -0.81
N TRP A 174 15.47 16.01 -0.87
CA TRP A 174 16.78 15.42 -0.61
C TRP A 174 16.90 14.93 0.85
N PHE A 175 16.44 15.71 1.84
CA PHE A 175 16.45 15.30 3.24
C PHE A 175 15.55 14.08 3.48
N CYS A 176 14.32 14.06 2.90
CA CYS A 176 13.44 12.90 2.97
C CYS A 176 14.09 11.66 2.35
N TRP A 177 14.78 11.81 1.20
CA TRP A 177 15.47 10.70 0.52
C TRP A 177 16.56 10.06 1.38
N HIS A 178 17.24 10.87 2.17
CA HIS A 178 18.30 10.40 3.05
C HIS A 178 17.84 10.09 4.49
N GLY A 179 16.54 10.06 4.74
CA GLY A 179 15.99 9.76 6.07
C GLY A 179 16.30 10.84 7.11
N ASN A 180 16.73 12.03 6.69
CA ASN A 180 17.04 13.13 7.60
C ASN A 180 15.77 13.92 7.97
N VAL A 181 14.90 13.27 8.77
CA VAL A 181 13.59 13.79 9.17
C VAL A 181 13.73 15.13 9.90
N PHE A 182 14.73 15.27 10.75
CA PHE A 182 14.96 16.52 11.50
C PHE A 182 15.16 17.72 10.54
N ARG A 183 16.06 17.58 9.56
CA ARG A 183 16.30 18.65 8.58
C ARG A 183 15.12 18.84 7.62
N ALA A 184 14.40 17.79 7.31
CA ALA A 184 13.17 17.89 6.52
C ALA A 184 12.12 18.74 7.25
N LEU A 185 11.89 18.49 8.52
CA LEU A 185 10.94 19.25 9.34
C LEU A 185 11.38 20.70 9.55
N GLN A 186 12.69 20.98 9.77
CA GLN A 186 13.19 22.35 9.80
C GLN A 186 12.90 23.08 8.47
N THR A 187 13.11 22.43 7.33
CA THR A 187 12.81 23.05 6.02
C THR A 187 11.33 23.33 5.84
N VAL A 188 10.44 22.48 6.39
CA VAL A 188 8.99 22.74 6.40
C VAL A 188 8.68 23.97 7.24
N GLU A 189 9.23 24.07 8.45
CA GLU A 189 9.03 25.21 9.37
C GLU A 189 9.53 26.53 8.76
N ASP A 190 10.70 26.51 8.10
CA ASP A 190 11.21 27.66 7.36
C ASP A 190 10.28 28.07 6.21
N LEU A 191 9.70 27.11 5.50
CA LEU A 191 8.74 27.39 4.42
C LEU A 191 7.42 27.94 4.98
N GLU A 192 6.92 27.39 6.08
CA GLU A 192 5.71 27.90 6.75
C GLU A 192 5.92 29.34 7.20
N PHE A 193 7.05 29.63 7.85
CA PHE A 193 7.38 30.99 8.32
C PHE A 193 7.43 32.01 7.17
N ASP A 194 8.05 31.66 6.05
CA ASP A 194 8.17 32.57 4.92
C ASP A 194 6.85 32.76 4.13
N LEU A 195 5.96 31.77 4.19
CA LEU A 195 4.66 31.82 3.50
C LEU A 195 3.56 32.44 4.36
N ASP A 196 3.77 32.57 5.67
CA ASP A 196 2.81 33.15 6.61
C ASP A 196 2.90 34.69 6.61
N VAL A 197 2.22 35.31 5.66
CA VAL A 197 2.16 36.77 5.52
C VAL A 197 0.71 37.24 5.46
N ASP A 198 0.42 38.40 6.05
CA ASP A 198 -0.93 38.94 6.18
C ASP A 198 -1.63 39.13 4.82
N ASP A 199 -0.91 39.64 3.83
CA ASP A 199 -1.43 39.92 2.48
C ASP A 199 -1.19 38.76 1.49
N ALA A 200 -1.13 37.52 1.98
CA ALA A 200 -0.90 36.35 1.14
C ALA A 200 -1.95 36.20 0.03
N SER A 201 -1.49 35.89 -1.19
CA SER A 201 -2.38 35.56 -2.30
C SER A 201 -3.14 34.23 -2.04
N PRO A 202 -4.27 33.97 -2.73
CA PRO A 202 -4.97 32.69 -2.61
C PRO A 202 -4.06 31.48 -2.92
N GLU A 203 -3.19 31.62 -3.92
CA GLU A 203 -2.21 30.61 -4.30
C GLU A 203 -1.19 30.35 -3.20
N GLN A 204 -0.71 31.40 -2.55
CA GLN A 204 0.24 31.32 -1.46
C GLN A 204 -0.39 30.67 -0.22
N ARG A 205 -1.62 31.05 0.15
CA ARG A 205 -2.35 30.41 1.27
C ARG A 205 -2.58 28.92 1.00
N LYS A 206 -2.84 28.55 -0.26
CA LYS A 206 -2.99 27.17 -0.65
C LYS A 206 -1.68 26.39 -0.50
N LEU A 207 -0.56 26.99 -0.90
CA LEU A 207 0.76 26.40 -0.72
C LEU A 207 1.12 26.29 0.76
N TYR A 208 0.93 27.35 1.56
CA TYR A 208 1.14 27.36 3.01
C TYR A 208 0.41 26.19 3.69
N LYS A 209 -0.90 26.07 3.44
CA LYS A 209 -1.69 24.95 3.97
C LYS A 209 -1.14 23.59 3.56
N ALA A 210 -0.78 23.42 2.30
CA ALA A 210 -0.25 22.16 1.80
C ALA A 210 1.14 21.82 2.39
N VAL A 211 1.98 22.82 2.66
CA VAL A 211 3.27 22.63 3.35
C VAL A 211 3.03 22.16 4.79
N GLY A 212 2.10 22.79 5.52
CA GLY A 212 1.74 22.38 6.88
C GLY A 212 1.16 20.95 6.94
N GLU A 213 0.28 20.59 6.00
CA GLU A 213 -0.25 19.24 5.87
C GLU A 213 0.87 18.21 5.61
N PHE A 214 1.85 18.56 4.78
CA PHE A 214 3.02 17.71 4.55
C PHE A 214 3.92 17.61 5.78
N GLY A 215 4.13 18.69 6.51
CA GLY A 215 4.85 18.69 7.80
C GLY A 215 4.18 17.78 8.83
N GLY A 216 2.85 17.85 8.97
CA GLY A 216 2.07 16.95 9.80
C GLY A 216 2.25 15.49 9.40
N TYR A 217 2.21 15.20 8.11
CA TYR A 217 2.45 13.87 7.57
C TYR A 217 3.86 13.33 7.90
N LEU A 218 4.90 14.15 7.74
CA LEU A 218 6.27 13.76 8.11
C LEU A 218 6.42 13.49 9.62
N ARG A 219 5.82 14.34 10.48
CA ARG A 219 5.86 14.14 11.93
C ARG A 219 5.17 12.85 12.35
N ALA A 220 3.98 12.58 11.81
CA ALA A 220 3.23 11.37 12.11
C ALA A 220 3.96 10.09 11.70
N ASN A 221 4.78 10.15 10.66
CA ASN A 221 5.49 9.00 10.11
C ASN A 221 7.01 9.04 10.34
N ALA A 222 7.50 9.88 11.24
CA ALA A 222 8.93 10.13 11.41
C ALA A 222 9.76 8.86 11.65
N ALA A 223 9.23 7.91 12.43
CA ALA A 223 9.90 6.64 12.74
C ALA A 223 9.94 5.66 11.55
N SER A 224 9.10 5.87 10.53
CA SER A 224 8.97 4.97 9.37
C SER A 224 9.63 5.54 8.11
N ILE A 225 10.30 6.69 8.19
CA ILE A 225 11.01 7.29 7.06
C ILE A 225 12.44 6.73 7.01
N PRO A 226 12.76 5.83 6.08
CA PRO A 226 14.08 5.22 5.99
C PRO A 226 15.07 6.11 5.23
N ASN A 227 16.36 5.77 5.29
CA ASN A 227 17.31 6.23 4.30
C ASN A 227 17.10 5.50 2.97
N CYS A 228 16.17 6.02 2.16
CA CYS A 228 15.83 5.45 0.86
C CYS A 228 17.05 5.38 -0.07
N GLY A 229 17.98 6.33 0.02
CA GLY A 229 19.17 6.35 -0.82
C GLY A 229 20.13 5.19 -0.53
N GLU A 230 20.25 4.80 0.73
CA GLU A 230 21.05 3.64 1.15
C GLU A 230 20.39 2.32 0.74
N ARG A 231 19.11 2.15 1.07
CA ARG A 231 18.31 0.97 0.69
C ARG A 231 18.27 0.76 -0.82
N TYR A 232 18.12 1.83 -1.58
CA TYR A 232 18.15 1.75 -3.05
C TYR A 232 19.49 1.24 -3.57
N ARG A 233 20.63 1.70 -3.00
CA ARG A 233 21.95 1.20 -3.38
C ARG A 233 22.17 -0.25 -2.95
N ALA A 234 21.51 -0.69 -1.88
CA ALA A 234 21.51 -2.09 -1.44
C ALA A 234 20.57 -2.99 -2.29
N GLY A 235 19.86 -2.45 -3.27
CA GLY A 235 18.93 -3.19 -4.12
C GLY A 235 17.56 -3.47 -3.48
N GLU A 236 17.26 -2.84 -2.34
CA GLU A 236 15.99 -3.03 -1.65
C GLU A 236 14.84 -2.28 -2.34
N VAL A 237 13.64 -2.81 -2.20
CA VAL A 237 12.42 -2.16 -2.69
C VAL A 237 12.04 -1.01 -1.75
N ILE A 238 12.05 0.21 -2.26
CA ILE A 238 11.77 1.44 -1.49
C ILE A 238 10.45 2.10 -1.88
N ALA A 239 9.85 1.68 -2.97
CA ALA A 239 8.62 2.26 -3.49
C ALA A 239 7.69 1.20 -4.06
N SER A 240 6.43 1.32 -3.72
CA SER A 240 5.39 0.39 -4.14
C SER A 240 4.64 0.87 -5.38
N SER A 241 5.33 1.18 -6.47
CA SER A 241 4.64 1.30 -7.78
C SER A 241 3.80 0.05 -8.10
N LEU A 242 4.14 -1.05 -7.44
CA LEU A 242 3.44 -2.33 -7.50
C LEU A 242 2.11 -2.33 -6.71
N ALA A 243 2.00 -1.63 -5.55
CA ALA A 243 0.75 -1.58 -4.79
C ALA A 243 -0.30 -0.74 -5.50
N GLU A 244 0.06 0.43 -6.03
CA GLU A 244 -0.84 1.25 -6.83
C GLU A 244 -1.34 0.47 -8.06
N SER A 245 -0.46 -0.26 -8.74
CA SER A 245 -0.83 -1.18 -9.82
C SER A 245 -1.80 -2.25 -9.31
N THR A 246 -1.64 -2.78 -8.10
CA THR A 246 -2.50 -3.79 -7.49
C THR A 246 -3.87 -3.21 -7.15
N VAL A 247 -3.95 -2.05 -6.49
CA VAL A 247 -5.22 -1.34 -6.27
C VAL A 247 -5.93 -1.08 -7.59
N ASN A 248 -5.20 -0.63 -8.60
CA ASN A 248 -5.77 -0.45 -9.94
C ASN A 248 -6.31 -1.77 -10.53
N GLN A 249 -5.58 -2.87 -10.43
CA GLN A 249 -6.01 -4.17 -10.98
C GLN A 249 -7.13 -4.80 -10.17
N VAL A 250 -6.99 -4.84 -8.85
CA VAL A 250 -7.91 -5.54 -7.95
C VAL A 250 -9.19 -4.75 -7.75
N VAL A 251 -9.08 -3.45 -7.51
CA VAL A 251 -10.19 -2.57 -7.14
C VAL A 251 -10.67 -1.73 -8.31
N SER A 252 -9.83 -0.83 -8.81
CA SER A 252 -10.25 0.24 -9.70
C SER A 252 -10.80 -0.25 -11.04
N LYS A 253 -10.14 -1.19 -11.70
CA LYS A 253 -10.60 -1.72 -13.00
C LYS A 253 -11.98 -2.38 -12.93
N ARG A 254 -12.35 -2.93 -11.79
CA ARG A 254 -13.61 -3.68 -11.66
C ARG A 254 -14.69 -2.90 -10.91
N MET A 255 -14.33 -2.12 -9.92
CA MET A 255 -15.29 -1.51 -9.00
C MET A 255 -15.51 -0.02 -9.24
N VAL A 256 -14.56 0.70 -9.87
CA VAL A 256 -14.57 2.16 -9.95
C VAL A 256 -14.56 2.69 -11.39
N LYS A 257 -13.60 2.29 -12.23
CA LYS A 257 -13.26 3.03 -13.48
C LYS A 257 -14.23 2.86 -14.66
N LYS A 258 -14.96 1.76 -14.81
CA LYS A 258 -15.74 1.48 -16.03
C LYS A 258 -17.26 1.44 -15.84
N GLN A 259 -17.70 1.31 -14.62
CA GLN A 259 -19.12 1.25 -14.29
C GLN A 259 -19.27 1.93 -12.94
N GLN A 260 -20.09 2.95 -12.85
CA GLN A 260 -20.47 3.57 -11.56
C GLN A 260 -21.31 2.61 -10.72
N MET A 261 -20.77 1.42 -10.48
CA MET A 261 -21.45 0.39 -9.70
C MET A 261 -21.33 0.72 -8.23
N ARG A 262 -22.47 0.64 -7.56
CA ARG A 262 -22.52 0.70 -6.10
C ARG A 262 -22.41 -0.71 -5.52
N TRP A 263 -21.65 -0.83 -4.46
CA TRP A 263 -21.35 -2.10 -3.84
C TRP A 263 -21.79 -2.12 -2.36
N THR A 264 -22.21 -3.27 -1.89
CA THR A 264 -22.26 -3.51 -0.44
C THR A 264 -20.87 -3.92 0.02
N PRO A 265 -20.43 -3.57 1.25
CA PRO A 265 -19.13 -4.01 1.79
C PRO A 265 -18.93 -5.53 1.66
N ARG A 266 -19.93 -6.34 2.04
CA ARG A 266 -19.90 -7.79 1.85
C ARG A 266 -19.71 -8.19 0.39
N GLY A 267 -20.48 -7.61 -0.52
CA GLY A 267 -20.42 -7.97 -1.94
C GLY A 267 -19.09 -7.62 -2.58
N ALA A 268 -18.50 -6.50 -2.20
CA ALA A 268 -17.16 -6.09 -2.61
C ALA A 268 -16.11 -7.06 -2.03
N HIS A 269 -16.15 -7.32 -0.73
CA HIS A 269 -15.23 -8.21 -0.05
C HIS A 269 -15.19 -9.61 -0.68
N LEU A 270 -16.34 -10.25 -0.85
CA LEU A 270 -16.41 -11.59 -1.44
C LEU A 270 -15.90 -11.62 -2.89
N LEU A 271 -16.16 -10.57 -3.67
CA LEU A 271 -15.61 -10.49 -5.02
C LEU A 271 -14.10 -10.31 -5.01
N LEU A 272 -13.55 -9.56 -4.04
CA LEU A 272 -12.12 -9.38 -3.89
C LEU A 272 -11.42 -10.72 -3.62
N GLN A 273 -12.01 -11.62 -2.80
CA GLN A 273 -11.43 -12.93 -2.55
C GLN A 273 -11.30 -13.75 -3.84
N VAL A 274 -12.33 -13.78 -4.67
CA VAL A 274 -12.26 -14.47 -5.96
C VAL A 274 -11.24 -13.80 -6.89
N ARG A 275 -11.21 -12.46 -6.94
CA ARG A 275 -10.30 -11.74 -7.83
C ARG A 275 -8.83 -11.95 -7.49
N THR A 276 -8.49 -11.92 -6.22
CA THR A 276 -7.10 -12.14 -5.79
C THR A 276 -6.65 -13.56 -6.11
N ARG A 277 -7.51 -14.57 -5.93
CA ARG A 277 -7.20 -15.96 -6.36
C ARG A 277 -7.00 -16.08 -7.87
N VAL A 278 -7.81 -15.38 -8.67
CA VAL A 278 -7.61 -15.34 -10.15
C VAL A 278 -6.30 -14.65 -10.51
N LEU A 279 -5.97 -13.54 -9.89
CA LEU A 279 -4.75 -12.78 -10.19
C LEU A 279 -3.47 -13.49 -9.72
N ASN A 280 -3.58 -14.31 -8.68
CA ASN A 280 -2.51 -15.14 -8.14
C ASN A 280 -2.36 -16.47 -8.86
N ASP A 281 -3.27 -16.79 -9.79
CA ASP A 281 -3.38 -18.10 -10.47
C ASP A 281 -3.68 -19.29 -9.53
N ASP A 282 -4.27 -18.99 -8.35
CA ASP A 282 -4.57 -19.99 -7.31
C ASP A 282 -5.99 -20.60 -7.44
N LEU A 283 -6.89 -19.97 -8.22
CA LEU A 283 -8.30 -20.36 -8.24
C LEU A 283 -8.54 -21.77 -8.77
N ALA A 284 -7.76 -22.21 -9.75
CA ALA A 284 -7.87 -23.56 -10.32
C ALA A 284 -7.49 -24.63 -9.29
N ASP A 285 -6.51 -24.36 -8.43
CA ASP A 285 -6.08 -25.27 -7.35
C ASP A 285 -7.14 -25.36 -6.25
N ASP A 286 -7.77 -24.23 -5.89
CA ASP A 286 -8.91 -24.23 -4.98
C ASP A 286 -10.05 -25.12 -5.52
N PHE A 287 -10.37 -25.02 -6.82
CA PHE A 287 -11.40 -25.84 -7.45
C PHE A 287 -11.02 -27.32 -7.52
N ARG A 288 -9.77 -27.69 -7.79
CA ARG A 288 -9.29 -29.07 -7.74
C ARG A 288 -9.40 -29.66 -6.33
N ARG A 289 -9.07 -28.89 -5.31
CA ARG A 289 -9.20 -29.29 -3.90
C ARG A 289 -10.66 -29.51 -3.51
N TRP A 290 -11.56 -28.65 -3.99
CA TRP A 290 -13.00 -28.78 -3.69
C TRP A 290 -13.70 -29.88 -4.48
N HIS A 291 -13.20 -30.15 -5.68
CA HIS A 291 -13.79 -31.09 -6.62
C HIS A 291 -12.66 -31.91 -7.28
N PRO A 292 -12.27 -33.05 -6.70
CA PRO A 292 -11.14 -33.85 -7.19
C PRO A 292 -11.22 -34.27 -8.66
N GLY A 293 -12.43 -34.30 -9.24
CA GLY A 293 -12.65 -34.57 -10.67
C GLY A 293 -12.63 -33.31 -11.57
N PHE A 294 -12.30 -32.12 -11.01
CA PHE A 294 -12.28 -30.90 -11.81
C PHE A 294 -11.06 -30.86 -12.73
N THR A 295 -11.30 -30.92 -14.04
CA THR A 295 -10.28 -30.73 -15.07
C THR A 295 -10.50 -29.35 -15.71
N HIS A 296 -9.56 -28.45 -15.52
CA HIS A 296 -9.55 -27.18 -16.24
C HIS A 296 -8.54 -27.24 -17.36
N THR A 297 -9.01 -27.40 -18.59
CA THR A 297 -8.18 -27.24 -19.79
C THR A 297 -8.21 -25.75 -20.15
N ILE A 298 -7.09 -25.04 -19.99
CA ILE A 298 -6.93 -23.70 -20.56
C ILE A 298 -6.71 -23.90 -22.05
N GLU A 299 -7.77 -23.82 -22.86
CA GLU A 299 -7.64 -23.67 -24.29
C GLU A 299 -7.03 -22.29 -24.55
N GLY A 300 -5.76 -22.27 -24.99
CA GLY A 300 -5.10 -21.05 -25.48
C GLY A 300 -4.02 -20.42 -24.59
N SER A 301 -3.18 -21.22 -23.94
CA SER A 301 -1.86 -20.73 -23.57
C SER A 301 -0.92 -20.96 -24.76
N PRO A 302 -0.41 -19.94 -25.46
CA PRO A 302 0.62 -20.18 -26.47
C PRO A 302 1.88 -20.62 -25.73
N ALA A 303 2.20 -21.92 -25.90
CA ALA A 303 3.50 -22.44 -25.55
C ALA A 303 4.56 -21.65 -26.34
N GLY A 304 5.51 -21.04 -25.64
CA GLY A 304 6.80 -20.69 -26.19
C GLY A 304 6.85 -19.41 -27.02
N VAL A 305 7.07 -18.28 -26.37
CA VAL A 305 7.96 -17.26 -26.92
C VAL A 305 9.21 -17.25 -26.05
N ALA A 306 10.21 -17.96 -26.54
CA ALA A 306 11.59 -17.79 -26.10
C ALA A 306 11.98 -16.34 -26.40
N VAL A 307 12.21 -15.53 -25.40
CA VAL A 307 12.91 -14.25 -25.56
C VAL A 307 14.39 -14.61 -25.55
N ALA A 308 14.97 -14.63 -26.73
CA ALA A 308 16.41 -14.65 -26.89
C ALA A 308 16.97 -13.23 -26.66
N ALA A 309 18.07 -13.21 -25.89
CA ALA A 309 19.08 -12.19 -25.67
C ALA A 309 18.60 -10.76 -25.36
#